data_9bbcf0aa30232132e3e8131e49c2e5c2
#
_entry.id   9bbcf0aa30232132e3e8131e49c2e5c2
#
_cell.length_a   1.000
_cell.length_b   1.000
_cell.length_c   1.000
_cell.angle_alpha   90.00
_cell.angle_beta   90.00
_cell.angle_gamma   90.00
#
_symmetry.space_group_name_H-M   'P 1'
#
loop_
_entity.id
_entity.type
_entity.pdbx_description
1 polymer ?
#
loop_
_entity_poly.entity_id
_entity_poly.type
_entity_poly.pdbx_seq_one_letter_code
_entity_poly.pdbx_strand_id
1 'polypeptide(L)'
;MNNEYKKMVKSSRIVALVQVFQMAFALIRNKGISLLVGATGFGIWSLFQTFIEMLSSFSVFGLDQGGVREIAKSSDSEEKVAKTIYTFRMVIIVLSIIFAILVFILAKQISIFLFATDRFLWGVRFLSITVVLNGIARGGYAILNGVRALDKLAISQIIASVAGSIGSILLVYFGGQEILPVALTVVIFTLAVFTSLYVRKLKIKSIRPSLAEFGKISKQLLYMGMGFTIAGLVATIMTLLSRSYLSDHYSLQSVGIFQASWTISNLYVSILLNAMGIDFMPRLSKVSNDNLKMNQMINQQINFALSLGAVGISLVILLAPLLLILLYSHEFVSGIHIVRWQILGVSLRILAFPLSYAIMAKAKPIQYAAIQILFWCGDYLLLILFSSLWGFNALGVNYFVAYMGYLLLTYAACRHNQAFRFSPLVRKVIILAFVFISLFWLCSYEFEGIGLYLIAIPIWFVQLWLANKHLKETMDINIAQFLMNIWNKVKK
;
A
#
# COMPACT_ATOMS: atom_id res chain seq x y z
N MET A 1 -4.90 -30.67 15.13
CA MET A 1 -4.40 -29.35 14.70
C MET A 1 -3.80 -28.63 15.89
N ASN A 2 -2.51 -28.33 15.85
CA ASN A 2 -1.74 -27.80 16.97
C ASN A 2 -2.31 -26.44 17.43
N ASN A 3 -2.35 -26.20 18.74
CA ASN A 3 -2.95 -24.98 19.34
C ASN A 3 -2.30 -23.67 18.81
N GLU A 4 -1.03 -23.75 18.44
CA GLU A 4 -0.29 -22.66 17.80
C GLU A 4 -0.79 -22.32 16.38
N TYR A 5 -1.15 -23.35 15.58
CA TYR A 5 -1.71 -23.14 14.24
C TYR A 5 -3.07 -22.43 14.30
N LYS A 6 -3.93 -22.82 15.26
CA LYS A 6 -5.22 -22.13 15.50
C LYS A 6 -5.03 -20.68 15.90
N LYS A 7 -4.04 -20.38 16.77
CA LYS A 7 -3.70 -19.00 17.16
C LYS A 7 -3.18 -18.19 15.96
N MET A 8 -2.31 -18.76 15.14
CA MET A 8 -1.76 -18.10 13.96
C MET A 8 -2.86 -17.76 12.93
N VAL A 9 -3.76 -18.70 12.64
CA VAL A 9 -4.90 -18.48 11.73
C VAL A 9 -5.85 -17.41 12.27
N LYS A 10 -6.12 -17.41 13.58
CA LYS A 10 -6.94 -16.37 14.23
C LYS A 10 -6.30 -14.99 14.10
N SER A 11 -5.00 -14.88 14.37
CA SER A 11 -4.26 -13.62 14.26
C SER A 11 -4.26 -13.06 12.82
N SER A 12 -4.00 -13.92 11.83
CA SER A 12 -4.01 -13.52 10.41
C SER A 12 -5.40 -13.03 9.96
N ARG A 13 -6.48 -13.67 10.43
CA ARG A 13 -7.85 -13.23 10.15
C ARG A 13 -8.16 -11.87 10.75
N ILE A 14 -7.74 -11.62 11.99
CA ILE A 14 -7.93 -10.31 12.65
C ILE A 14 -7.23 -9.22 11.86
N VAL A 15 -5.96 -9.43 11.49
CA VAL A 15 -5.19 -8.44 10.72
C VAL A 15 -5.85 -8.15 9.36
N ALA A 16 -6.29 -9.19 8.64
CA ALA A 16 -6.95 -9.02 7.35
C ALA A 16 -8.28 -8.24 7.48
N LEU A 17 -9.11 -8.56 8.48
CA LEU A 17 -10.36 -7.84 8.75
C LEU A 17 -10.12 -6.37 9.08
N VAL A 18 -9.11 -6.08 9.91
CA VAL A 18 -8.72 -4.70 10.25
C VAL A 18 -8.29 -3.92 9.01
N GLN A 19 -7.50 -4.53 8.12
CA GLN A 19 -7.07 -3.88 6.88
C GLN A 19 -8.25 -3.54 5.96
N VAL A 20 -9.20 -4.47 5.78
CA VAL A 20 -10.42 -4.21 4.99
C VAL A 20 -11.23 -3.07 5.60
N PHE A 21 -11.37 -3.06 6.93
CA PHE A 21 -12.09 -2.02 7.65
C PHE A 21 -11.40 -0.64 7.50
N GLN A 22 -10.09 -0.58 7.65
CA GLN A 22 -9.30 0.63 7.43
C GLN A 22 -9.45 1.16 6.00
N MET A 23 -9.41 0.28 4.99
CA MET A 23 -9.63 0.65 3.59
C MET A 23 -11.03 1.23 3.36
N ALA A 24 -12.07 0.62 3.91
CA ALA A 24 -13.44 1.11 3.78
C ALA A 24 -13.59 2.52 4.38
N PHE A 25 -13.07 2.75 5.59
CA PHE A 25 -13.12 4.07 6.22
C PHE A 25 -12.23 5.10 5.52
N ALA A 26 -11.09 4.69 4.97
CA ALA A 26 -10.27 5.57 4.12
C ALA A 26 -11.02 6.01 2.85
N LEU A 27 -11.77 5.11 2.20
CA LEU A 27 -12.60 5.46 1.04
C LEU A 27 -13.73 6.41 1.41
N ILE A 28 -14.44 6.16 2.53
CA ILE A 28 -15.49 7.06 3.05
C ILE A 28 -14.90 8.45 3.33
N ARG A 29 -13.75 8.53 3.98
CA ARG A 29 -13.05 9.79 4.23
C ARG A 29 -12.66 10.49 2.94
N ASN A 30 -12.05 9.78 1.99
CA ASN A 30 -11.63 10.35 0.71
C ASN A 30 -12.84 10.87 -0.07
N LYS A 31 -13.97 10.15 -0.07
CA LYS A 31 -15.25 10.59 -0.64
C LYS A 31 -15.73 11.88 0.04
N GLY A 32 -15.79 11.89 1.38
CA GLY A 32 -16.22 13.06 2.13
C GLY A 32 -15.35 14.29 1.85
N ILE A 33 -14.03 14.13 1.88
CA ILE A 33 -13.09 15.22 1.59
C ILE A 33 -13.24 15.68 0.14
N SER A 34 -13.28 14.78 -0.85
CA SER A 34 -13.40 15.15 -2.25
C SER A 34 -14.70 15.89 -2.58
N LEU A 35 -15.80 15.58 -1.90
CA LEU A 35 -17.07 16.30 -2.05
C LEU A 35 -17.03 17.71 -1.44
N LEU A 36 -16.30 17.87 -0.31
CA LEU A 36 -16.26 19.15 0.40
C LEU A 36 -15.29 20.16 -0.21
N VAL A 37 -14.14 19.68 -0.73
CA VAL A 37 -13.08 20.59 -1.22
C VAL A 37 -12.75 20.41 -2.71
N GLY A 38 -13.49 19.56 -3.43
CA GLY A 38 -13.29 19.30 -4.86
C GLY A 38 -11.97 18.63 -5.19
N ALA A 39 -11.67 18.52 -6.49
CA ALA A 39 -10.46 17.86 -6.97
C ALA A 39 -9.19 18.65 -6.58
N THR A 40 -9.22 19.97 -6.55
CA THR A 40 -8.09 20.82 -6.14
C THR A 40 -7.74 20.60 -4.66
N GLY A 41 -8.73 20.67 -3.76
CA GLY A 41 -8.50 20.43 -2.34
C GLY A 41 -8.08 18.99 -2.05
N PHE A 42 -8.58 18.02 -2.82
CA PHE A 42 -8.12 16.63 -2.73
C PHE A 42 -6.68 16.46 -3.21
N GLY A 43 -6.22 17.27 -4.17
CA GLY A 43 -4.81 17.34 -4.58
C GLY A 43 -3.91 17.84 -3.45
N ILE A 44 -4.32 18.91 -2.75
CA ILE A 44 -3.61 19.43 -1.56
C ILE A 44 -3.54 18.36 -0.46
N TRP A 45 -4.67 17.71 -0.16
CA TRP A 45 -4.73 16.57 0.77
C TRP A 45 -3.72 15.47 0.43
N SER A 46 -3.69 15.07 -0.84
CA SER A 46 -2.83 14.02 -1.36
C SER A 46 -1.33 14.37 -1.23
N LEU A 47 -0.94 15.61 -1.50
CA LEU A 47 0.44 16.09 -1.33
C LEU A 47 0.86 16.06 0.13
N PHE A 48 0.05 16.58 1.04
CA PHE A 48 0.32 16.52 2.47
C PHE A 48 0.41 15.08 2.97
N GLN A 49 -0.50 14.20 2.55
CA GLN A 49 -0.49 12.79 2.92
C GLN A 49 0.81 12.11 2.45
N THR A 50 1.19 12.30 1.19
CA THR A 50 2.40 11.68 0.63
C THR A 50 3.66 12.21 1.30
N PHE A 51 3.69 13.51 1.63
CA PHE A 51 4.79 14.12 2.35
C PHE A 51 4.94 13.51 3.76
N ILE A 52 3.83 13.33 4.50
CA ILE A 52 3.86 12.65 5.80
C ILE A 52 4.30 11.19 5.66
N GLU A 53 3.86 10.47 4.64
CA GLU A 53 4.28 9.08 4.38
C GLU A 53 5.80 9.01 4.15
N MET A 54 6.36 9.93 3.38
CA MET A 54 7.80 10.05 3.18
C MET A 54 8.52 10.37 4.51
N LEU A 55 8.07 11.39 5.24
CA LEU A 55 8.65 11.74 6.53
C LEU A 55 8.57 10.61 7.55
N SER A 56 7.48 9.85 7.53
CA SER A 56 7.32 8.65 8.36
C SER A 56 8.40 7.63 8.06
N SER A 57 8.69 7.41 6.78
CA SER A 57 9.74 6.47 6.37
C SER A 57 11.12 6.90 6.84
N PHE A 58 11.39 8.21 6.87
CA PHE A 58 12.64 8.77 7.41
C PHE A 58 12.68 8.80 8.94
N SER A 59 11.64 9.32 9.60
CA SER A 59 11.63 9.51 11.05
C SER A 59 11.56 8.20 11.83
N VAL A 60 10.93 7.20 11.25
CA VAL A 60 10.83 5.85 11.84
C VAL A 60 12.00 4.96 11.41
N PHE A 61 12.58 5.20 10.24
CA PHE A 61 13.77 4.52 9.70
C PHE A 61 13.72 2.99 9.82
N GLY A 62 12.55 2.38 9.55
CA GLY A 62 12.32 0.93 9.69
C GLY A 62 12.35 0.41 11.14
N LEU A 63 12.42 1.31 12.11
CA LEU A 63 12.37 0.94 13.53
C LEU A 63 11.06 0.25 13.91
N ASP A 64 9.96 0.51 13.20
CA ASP A 64 8.69 -0.18 13.41
C ASP A 64 8.83 -1.69 13.20
N GLN A 65 9.48 -2.14 12.13
CA GLN A 65 9.74 -3.56 11.87
C GLN A 65 10.89 -4.11 12.73
N GLY A 66 11.99 -3.35 12.86
CA GLY A 66 13.11 -3.70 13.72
C GLY A 66 12.70 -3.82 15.19
N GLY A 67 11.88 -2.88 15.69
CA GLY A 67 11.35 -2.87 17.05
C GLY A 67 10.46 -4.08 17.34
N VAL A 68 9.53 -4.43 16.43
CA VAL A 68 8.71 -5.65 16.57
C VAL A 68 9.59 -6.88 16.75
N ARG A 69 10.63 -7.03 15.93
CA ARG A 69 11.53 -8.17 15.98
C ARG A 69 12.36 -8.22 17.25
N GLU A 70 12.94 -7.08 17.67
CA GLU A 70 13.78 -7.04 18.87
C GLU A 70 12.98 -7.20 20.18
N ILE A 71 11.78 -6.62 20.24
CA ILE A 71 10.86 -6.81 21.36
C ILE A 71 10.44 -8.28 21.45
N ALA A 72 10.13 -8.92 20.32
CA ALA A 72 9.76 -10.34 20.30
C ALA A 72 10.92 -11.26 20.70
N LYS A 73 12.17 -10.94 20.31
CA LYS A 73 13.37 -11.69 20.74
C LYS A 73 13.67 -11.54 22.23
N SER A 74 13.33 -10.39 22.81
CA SER A 74 13.58 -10.11 24.22
C SER A 74 12.57 -10.80 25.15
N SER A 75 11.58 -11.54 24.61
CA SER A 75 10.47 -12.15 25.36
C SER A 75 10.86 -13.10 26.48
N ASP A 76 12.12 -13.59 26.51
CA ASP A 76 12.63 -14.51 27.51
C ASP A 76 12.83 -13.85 28.91
N SER A 77 12.82 -12.51 28.98
CA SER A 77 13.01 -11.77 30.24
C SER A 77 12.23 -10.47 30.23
N GLU A 78 11.39 -10.27 31.24
CA GLU A 78 10.62 -9.02 31.41
C GLU A 78 11.53 -7.79 31.48
N GLU A 79 12.71 -7.91 32.11
CA GLU A 79 13.67 -6.84 32.20
C GLU A 79 14.23 -6.46 30.83
N LYS A 80 14.61 -7.45 30.01
CA LYS A 80 15.11 -7.21 28.65
C LYS A 80 14.05 -6.56 27.78
N VAL A 81 12.79 -7.04 27.83
CA VAL A 81 11.66 -6.44 27.13
C VAL A 81 11.49 -4.97 27.55
N ALA A 82 11.52 -4.68 28.85
CA ALA A 82 11.36 -3.34 29.36
C ALA A 82 12.46 -2.38 28.89
N LYS A 83 13.74 -2.81 28.97
CA LYS A 83 14.90 -2.04 28.46
C LYS A 83 14.82 -1.82 26.95
N THR A 84 14.43 -2.84 26.17
CA THR A 84 14.27 -2.75 24.71
C THR A 84 13.16 -1.75 24.35
N ILE A 85 12.00 -1.82 25.00
CA ILE A 85 10.88 -0.90 24.77
C ILE A 85 11.25 0.53 25.14
N TYR A 86 11.94 0.73 26.28
CA TYR A 86 12.42 2.05 26.67
C TYR A 86 13.35 2.65 25.63
N THR A 87 14.39 1.91 25.22
CA THR A 87 15.34 2.36 24.20
C THR A 87 14.66 2.66 22.88
N PHE A 88 13.81 1.76 22.43
CA PHE A 88 13.04 1.90 21.19
C PHE A 88 12.18 3.17 21.17
N ARG A 89 11.46 3.45 22.28
CA ARG A 89 10.65 4.67 22.41
C ARG A 89 11.50 5.92 22.37
N MET A 90 12.63 5.94 23.07
CA MET A 90 13.53 7.09 23.09
C MET A 90 14.11 7.36 21.70
N VAL A 91 14.58 6.34 21.00
CA VAL A 91 15.14 6.49 19.64
C VAL A 91 14.11 7.03 18.66
N ILE A 92 12.89 6.45 18.64
CA ILE A 92 11.85 6.89 17.68
C ILE A 92 11.36 8.31 17.98
N ILE A 93 11.24 8.69 19.26
CA ILE A 93 10.84 10.05 19.64
C ILE A 93 11.93 11.06 19.26
N VAL A 94 13.19 10.77 19.57
CA VAL A 94 14.32 11.66 19.24
C VAL A 94 14.41 11.88 17.73
N LEU A 95 14.36 10.80 16.94
CA LEU A 95 14.35 10.92 15.48
C LEU A 95 13.15 11.73 14.98
N SER A 96 11.95 11.46 15.50
CA SER A 96 10.74 12.19 15.11
C SER A 96 10.83 13.69 15.44
N ILE A 97 11.43 14.06 16.58
CA ILE A 97 11.66 15.46 16.95
C ILE A 97 12.69 16.11 16.02
N ILE A 98 13.78 15.43 15.69
CA ILE A 98 14.78 15.95 14.74
C ILE A 98 14.13 16.26 13.40
N PHE A 99 13.36 15.31 12.82
CA PHE A 99 12.66 15.53 11.57
C PHE A 99 11.57 16.61 11.68
N ALA A 100 10.87 16.69 12.81
CA ALA A 100 9.89 17.75 13.05
C ALA A 100 10.53 19.15 13.04
N ILE A 101 11.69 19.31 13.69
CA ILE A 101 12.45 20.56 13.67
C ILE A 101 12.91 20.90 12.26
N LEU A 102 13.44 19.93 11.51
CA LEU A 102 13.83 20.13 10.11
C LEU A 102 12.66 20.59 9.24
N VAL A 103 11.48 19.93 9.36
CA VAL A 103 10.27 20.32 8.63
C VAL A 103 9.83 21.74 9.01
N PHE A 104 9.89 22.10 10.30
CA PHE A 104 9.49 23.43 10.75
C PHE A 104 10.41 24.53 10.20
N ILE A 105 11.73 24.31 10.22
CA ILE A 105 12.72 25.25 9.69
C ILE A 105 12.62 25.37 8.16
N LEU A 106 12.51 24.24 7.46
CA LEU A 106 12.46 24.19 5.99
C LEU A 106 11.06 24.34 5.42
N ALA A 107 10.07 24.74 6.24
CA ALA A 107 8.67 24.74 5.85
C ALA A 107 8.36 25.59 4.59
N LYS A 108 9.05 26.71 4.40
CA LYS A 108 8.88 27.56 3.20
C LYS A 108 9.38 26.84 1.95
N GLN A 109 10.57 26.27 1.99
CA GLN A 109 11.16 25.53 0.87
C GLN A 109 10.31 24.31 0.53
N ILE A 110 9.82 23.60 1.56
CA ILE A 110 8.92 22.44 1.39
C ILE A 110 7.59 22.87 0.78
N SER A 111 6.99 23.99 1.20
CA SER A 111 5.75 24.49 0.62
C SER A 111 5.93 24.81 -0.86
N ILE A 112 6.99 25.53 -1.23
CA ILE A 112 7.30 25.84 -2.64
C ILE A 112 7.55 24.54 -3.43
N PHE A 113 8.30 23.61 -2.87
CA PHE A 113 8.59 22.32 -3.53
C PHE A 113 7.31 21.50 -3.79
N LEU A 114 6.39 21.42 -2.82
CA LEU A 114 5.18 20.60 -2.94
C LEU A 114 4.09 21.24 -3.79
N PHE A 115 3.91 22.55 -3.66
CA PHE A 115 2.73 23.26 -4.16
C PHE A 115 3.07 24.35 -5.18
N ALA A 116 4.34 24.54 -5.54
CA ALA A 116 4.84 25.64 -6.36
C ALA A 116 4.49 27.03 -5.78
N THR A 117 4.15 27.11 -4.48
CA THR A 117 3.77 28.35 -3.79
C THR A 117 4.08 28.26 -2.29
N ASP A 118 4.27 29.40 -1.64
CA ASP A 118 4.48 29.46 -0.19
C ASP A 118 3.16 29.61 0.61
N ARG A 119 2.00 29.66 -0.06
CA ARG A 119 0.68 29.79 0.57
C ARG A 119 0.43 28.75 1.66
N PHE A 120 0.96 27.54 1.50
CA PHE A 120 0.75 26.42 2.43
C PHE A 120 1.81 26.32 3.54
N LEU A 121 2.61 27.36 3.74
CA LEU A 121 3.63 27.45 4.78
C LEU A 121 3.11 27.07 6.18
N TRP A 122 1.95 27.60 6.57
CA TRP A 122 1.33 27.28 7.84
C TRP A 122 1.01 25.78 7.93
N GLY A 123 0.41 25.21 6.89
CA GLY A 123 0.08 23.80 6.83
C GLY A 123 1.32 22.92 6.98
N VAL A 124 2.41 23.21 6.27
CA VAL A 124 3.68 22.48 6.38
C VAL A 124 4.29 22.62 7.78
N ARG A 125 4.27 23.82 8.39
CA ARG A 125 4.71 24.00 9.79
C ARG A 125 3.89 23.14 10.76
N PHE A 126 2.57 23.09 10.57
CA PHE A 126 1.69 22.26 11.40
C PHE A 126 2.02 20.77 11.28
N LEU A 127 2.43 20.31 10.11
CA LEU A 127 2.83 18.91 9.90
C LEU A 127 4.05 18.49 10.71
N SER A 128 4.87 19.41 11.21
CA SER A 128 5.98 19.08 12.16
C SER A 128 5.45 18.38 13.41
N ILE A 129 4.29 18.81 13.92
CA ILE A 129 3.60 18.17 15.05
C ILE A 129 3.13 16.76 14.64
N THR A 130 2.62 16.65 13.42
CA THR A 130 2.13 15.36 12.87
C THR A 130 3.25 14.32 12.78
N VAL A 131 4.48 14.73 12.46
CA VAL A 131 5.66 13.83 12.42
C VAL A 131 5.92 13.22 13.80
N VAL A 132 5.87 14.00 14.87
CA VAL A 132 6.07 13.51 16.24
C VAL A 132 4.93 12.55 16.63
N LEU A 133 3.69 12.93 16.38
CA LEU A 133 2.53 12.08 16.64
C LEU A 133 2.61 10.76 15.88
N ASN A 134 3.09 10.78 14.64
CA ASN A 134 3.26 9.57 13.83
C ASN A 134 4.35 8.65 14.40
N GLY A 135 5.46 9.22 14.89
CA GLY A 135 6.47 8.44 15.61
C GLY A 135 5.89 7.75 16.86
N ILE A 136 5.05 8.45 17.63
CA ILE A 136 4.36 7.89 18.80
C ILE A 136 3.39 6.77 18.36
N ALA A 137 2.59 6.99 17.32
CA ALA A 137 1.63 6.03 16.80
C ALA A 137 2.30 4.74 16.32
N ARG A 138 3.36 4.88 15.50
CA ARG A 138 4.15 3.74 14.98
C ARG A 138 4.94 3.05 16.09
N GLY A 139 5.44 3.81 17.06
CA GLY A 139 6.06 3.25 18.25
C GLY A 139 5.09 2.39 19.06
N GLY A 140 3.89 2.89 19.31
CA GLY A 140 2.82 2.12 19.96
C GLY A 140 2.41 0.87 19.18
N TYR A 141 2.28 1.00 17.85
CA TYR A 141 2.02 -0.13 16.94
C TYR A 141 3.10 -1.22 17.07
N ALA A 142 4.37 -0.85 17.00
CA ALA A 142 5.47 -1.81 17.07
C ALA A 142 5.53 -2.52 18.43
N ILE A 143 5.28 -1.81 19.53
CA ILE A 143 5.24 -2.41 20.87
C ILE A 143 4.10 -3.42 20.98
N LEU A 144 2.86 -3.03 20.63
CA LEU A 144 1.70 -3.92 20.71
C LEU A 144 1.87 -5.17 19.83
N ASN A 145 2.47 -5.01 18.65
CA ASN A 145 2.76 -6.12 17.74
C ASN A 145 3.90 -7.00 18.28
N GLY A 146 4.99 -6.43 18.78
CA GLY A 146 6.14 -7.14 19.34
C GLY A 146 5.80 -7.99 20.55
N VAL A 147 4.94 -7.50 21.46
CA VAL A 147 4.41 -8.27 22.60
C VAL A 147 3.20 -9.15 22.23
N ARG A 148 2.84 -9.24 20.95
CA ARG A 148 1.70 -10.01 20.42
C ARG A 148 0.33 -9.64 20.99
N ALA A 149 0.14 -8.39 21.42
CA ALA A 149 -1.15 -7.87 21.88
C ALA A 149 -2.05 -7.43 20.69
N LEU A 150 -2.28 -8.37 19.75
CA LEU A 150 -2.90 -8.10 18.44
C LEU A 150 -4.35 -7.63 18.56
N ASP A 151 -5.09 -8.10 19.57
CA ASP A 151 -6.47 -7.64 19.81
C ASP A 151 -6.50 -6.14 20.16
N LYS A 152 -5.57 -5.68 21.05
CA LYS A 152 -5.45 -4.27 21.42
C LYS A 152 -5.00 -3.40 20.25
N LEU A 153 -4.10 -3.95 19.42
CA LEU A 153 -3.65 -3.30 18.20
C LEU A 153 -4.81 -3.14 17.19
N ALA A 154 -5.58 -4.21 16.97
CA ALA A 154 -6.74 -4.21 16.09
C ALA A 154 -7.79 -3.15 16.51
N ILE A 155 -8.14 -3.12 17.79
CA ILE A 155 -9.08 -2.13 18.32
C ILE A 155 -8.55 -0.70 18.15
N SER A 156 -7.25 -0.46 18.44
CA SER A 156 -6.64 0.86 18.23
C SER A 156 -6.76 1.33 16.78
N GLN A 157 -6.49 0.43 15.82
CA GLN A 157 -6.55 0.74 14.41
C GLN A 157 -7.98 0.98 13.91
N ILE A 158 -8.95 0.20 14.40
CA ILE A 158 -10.37 0.39 14.05
C ILE A 158 -10.87 1.74 14.57
N ILE A 159 -10.62 2.03 15.86
CA ILE A 159 -11.05 3.31 16.45
C ILE A 159 -10.41 4.49 15.73
N ALA A 160 -9.09 4.41 15.44
CA ALA A 160 -8.39 5.45 14.71
C ALA A 160 -8.97 5.66 13.30
N SER A 161 -9.36 4.58 12.61
CA SER A 161 -9.95 4.67 11.28
C SER A 161 -11.34 5.31 11.31
N VAL A 162 -12.19 4.92 12.27
CA VAL A 162 -13.55 5.47 12.41
C VAL A 162 -13.50 6.92 12.88
N ALA A 163 -12.94 7.15 14.08
CA ALA A 163 -12.92 8.48 14.69
C ALA A 163 -12.07 9.46 13.86
N GLY A 164 -10.94 8.98 13.32
CA GLY A 164 -10.09 9.79 12.44
C GLY A 164 -10.78 10.18 11.14
N SER A 165 -11.53 9.27 10.51
CA SER A 165 -12.27 9.58 9.27
C SER A 165 -13.41 10.55 9.53
N ILE A 166 -14.21 10.32 10.56
CA ILE A 166 -15.33 11.22 10.94
C ILE A 166 -14.76 12.59 11.33
N GLY A 167 -13.75 12.63 12.21
CA GLY A 167 -13.13 13.87 12.65
C GLY A 167 -12.50 14.67 11.50
N SER A 168 -11.85 14.01 10.54
CA SER A 168 -11.30 14.65 9.35
C SER A 168 -12.38 15.28 8.49
N ILE A 169 -13.49 14.55 8.23
CA ILE A 169 -14.62 15.07 7.42
C ILE A 169 -15.26 16.27 8.12
N LEU A 170 -15.53 16.19 9.43
CA LEU A 170 -16.11 17.28 10.19
C LEU A 170 -15.23 18.53 10.19
N LEU A 171 -13.92 18.37 10.41
CA LEU A 171 -12.98 19.49 10.36
C LEU A 171 -12.98 20.16 9.00
N VAL A 172 -12.93 19.37 7.91
CA VAL A 172 -12.97 19.93 6.54
C VAL A 172 -14.30 20.57 6.23
N TYR A 173 -15.42 20.05 6.75
CA TYR A 173 -16.74 20.64 6.60
C TYR A 173 -16.81 22.07 7.17
N PHE A 174 -16.22 22.30 8.36
CA PHE A 174 -16.24 23.61 9.00
C PHE A 174 -15.09 24.54 8.57
N GLY A 175 -13.92 24.01 8.23
CA GLY A 175 -12.70 24.80 7.97
C GLY A 175 -12.24 24.82 6.51
N GLY A 176 -12.92 24.09 5.60
CA GLY A 176 -12.58 24.07 4.18
C GLY A 176 -11.18 23.54 3.89
N GLN A 177 -10.54 24.11 2.86
CA GLN A 177 -9.21 23.67 2.41
C GLN A 177 -8.07 24.05 3.37
N GLU A 178 -8.21 25.12 4.11
CA GLU A 178 -7.14 25.60 5.01
C GLU A 178 -6.89 24.64 6.20
N ILE A 179 -7.89 23.85 6.61
CA ILE A 179 -7.79 22.92 7.73
C ILE A 179 -7.27 21.53 7.34
N LEU A 180 -7.00 21.26 6.06
CA LEU A 180 -6.57 19.94 5.57
C LEU A 180 -5.36 19.36 6.33
N PRO A 181 -4.31 20.12 6.69
CA PRO A 181 -3.20 19.59 7.49
C PRO A 181 -3.65 19.10 8.87
N VAL A 182 -4.58 19.81 9.51
CA VAL A 182 -5.13 19.42 10.82
C VAL A 182 -6.02 18.19 10.68
N ALA A 183 -6.88 18.16 9.66
CA ALA A 183 -7.76 17.03 9.39
C ALA A 183 -6.96 15.72 9.12
N LEU A 184 -5.83 15.83 8.43
CA LEU A 184 -4.92 14.69 8.22
C LEU A 184 -4.30 14.23 9.55
N THR A 185 -3.94 15.19 10.41
CA THR A 185 -3.33 14.90 11.71
C THR A 185 -4.27 14.17 12.67
N VAL A 186 -5.58 14.39 12.59
CA VAL A 186 -6.57 13.76 13.49
C VAL A 186 -6.53 12.23 13.41
N VAL A 187 -6.35 11.66 12.23
CA VAL A 187 -6.23 10.19 12.08
C VAL A 187 -5.01 9.66 12.81
N ILE A 188 -3.86 10.35 12.63
CA ILE A 188 -2.59 9.98 13.25
C ILE A 188 -2.64 10.22 14.77
N PHE A 189 -3.22 11.33 15.21
CA PHE A 189 -3.42 11.65 16.62
C PHE A 189 -4.28 10.59 17.32
N THR A 190 -5.40 10.21 16.71
CA THR A 190 -6.28 9.17 17.25
C THR A 190 -5.53 7.85 17.40
N LEU A 191 -4.76 7.44 16.39
CA LEU A 191 -3.94 6.24 16.45
C LEU A 191 -2.86 6.34 17.56
N ALA A 192 -2.18 7.49 17.69
CA ALA A 192 -1.18 7.73 18.70
C ALA A 192 -1.77 7.63 20.12
N VAL A 193 -2.94 8.22 20.35
CA VAL A 193 -3.65 8.16 21.62
C VAL A 193 -4.02 6.72 21.98
N PHE A 194 -4.72 6.01 21.11
CA PHE A 194 -5.21 4.67 21.44
C PHE A 194 -4.10 3.64 21.54
N THR A 195 -3.08 3.68 20.67
CA THR A 195 -1.91 2.80 20.83
C THR A 195 -1.19 3.07 22.13
N SER A 196 -0.99 4.34 22.52
CA SER A 196 -0.35 4.73 23.79
C SER A 196 -1.16 4.27 25.01
N LEU A 197 -2.49 4.44 24.99
CA LEU A 197 -3.38 3.98 26.06
C LEU A 197 -3.31 2.46 26.23
N TYR A 198 -3.34 1.70 25.15
CA TYR A 198 -3.25 0.25 25.23
C TYR A 198 -1.86 -0.24 25.62
N VAL A 199 -0.78 0.45 25.22
CA VAL A 199 0.57 0.13 25.69
C VAL A 199 0.69 0.40 27.21
N ARG A 200 0.11 1.49 27.73
CA ARG A 200 0.06 1.74 29.18
C ARG A 200 -0.69 0.63 29.95
N LYS A 201 -1.78 0.10 29.37
CA LYS A 201 -2.55 -1.02 29.96
C LYS A 201 -1.78 -2.34 30.02
N LEU A 202 -0.66 -2.48 29.31
CA LEU A 202 0.20 -3.67 29.41
C LEU A 202 0.98 -3.72 30.73
N LYS A 203 1.04 -2.59 31.48
CA LYS A 203 1.76 -2.48 32.77
C LYS A 203 3.21 -2.93 32.71
N ILE A 204 3.87 -2.79 31.55
CA ILE A 204 5.29 -3.11 31.38
C ILE A 204 6.09 -2.10 32.23
N LYS A 205 6.93 -2.61 33.13
CA LYS A 205 7.81 -1.77 33.96
C LYS A 205 8.72 -0.93 33.05
N SER A 206 8.89 0.35 33.36
CA SER A 206 9.85 1.21 32.66
C SER A 206 11.21 1.06 33.33
N ILE A 207 12.12 0.32 32.68
CA ILE A 207 13.48 0.10 33.20
C ILE A 207 14.43 0.85 32.27
N ARG A 208 15.18 1.80 32.82
CA ARG A 208 16.21 2.53 32.08
C ARG A 208 17.44 1.65 31.94
N PRO A 209 17.92 1.38 30.73
CA PRO A 209 19.19 0.68 30.52
C PRO A 209 20.38 1.59 30.90
N SER A 210 21.53 0.97 31.17
CA SER A 210 22.78 1.74 31.26
C SER A 210 23.12 2.39 29.89
N LEU A 211 23.99 3.40 29.87
CA LEU A 211 24.39 4.08 28.62
C LEU A 211 25.00 3.11 27.62
N ALA A 212 25.79 2.14 28.08
CA ALA A 212 26.38 1.12 27.24
C ALA A 212 25.31 0.17 26.63
N GLU A 213 24.34 -0.27 27.45
CA GLU A 213 23.20 -1.09 26.98
C GLU A 213 22.32 -0.29 26.00
N PHE A 214 22.03 0.99 26.32
CA PHE A 214 21.26 1.87 25.43
C PHE A 214 21.92 1.98 24.06
N GLY A 215 23.22 2.27 24.00
CA GLY A 215 23.98 2.35 22.76
C GLY A 215 23.97 1.04 21.96
N LYS A 216 24.13 -0.09 22.63
CA LYS A 216 24.10 -1.43 22.01
C LYS A 216 22.73 -1.73 21.42
N ILE A 217 21.65 -1.53 22.18
CA ILE A 217 20.27 -1.77 21.71
C ILE A 217 19.90 -0.81 20.57
N SER A 218 20.25 0.49 20.70
CA SER A 218 19.99 1.50 19.65
C SER A 218 20.68 1.14 18.33
N LYS A 219 21.97 0.77 18.38
CA LYS A 219 22.73 0.35 17.20
C LYS A 219 22.08 -0.87 16.53
N GLN A 220 21.62 -1.84 17.31
CA GLN A 220 20.97 -3.04 16.81
C GLN A 220 19.62 -2.73 16.16
N LEU A 221 18.80 -1.86 16.78
CA LEU A 221 17.52 -1.40 16.23
C LEU A 221 17.70 -0.66 14.90
N LEU A 222 18.66 0.28 14.83
CA LEU A 222 18.96 1.04 13.62
C LEU A 222 19.50 0.16 12.50
N TYR A 223 20.44 -0.75 12.81
CA TYR A 223 21.00 -1.66 11.83
C TYR A 223 19.94 -2.57 11.19
N MET A 224 19.01 -3.09 12.00
CA MET A 224 17.89 -3.90 11.50
C MET A 224 16.90 -3.06 10.69
N GLY A 225 16.64 -1.83 11.10
CA GLY A 225 15.77 -0.90 10.37
C GLY A 225 16.29 -0.59 8.97
N MET A 226 17.60 -0.33 8.82
CA MET A 226 18.20 0.07 7.54
C MET A 226 17.94 -0.91 6.39
N GLY A 227 18.02 -2.22 6.67
CA GLY A 227 17.87 -3.24 5.62
C GLY A 227 16.52 -3.27 4.91
N PHE A 228 15.44 -2.87 5.61
CA PHE A 228 14.08 -2.85 5.06
C PHE A 228 13.69 -1.47 4.50
N THR A 229 14.41 -0.43 4.86
CA THR A 229 13.99 0.96 4.66
C THR A 229 14.36 1.51 3.30
N ILE A 230 15.52 1.16 2.74
CA ILE A 230 16.08 1.82 1.54
C ILE A 230 15.13 1.72 0.34
N ALA A 231 14.63 0.53 0.03
CA ALA A 231 13.71 0.36 -1.11
C ALA A 231 12.37 1.08 -0.88
N GLY A 232 11.87 1.07 0.35
CA GLY A 232 10.66 1.80 0.75
C GLY A 232 10.85 3.32 0.70
N LEU A 233 12.03 3.83 1.11
CA LEU A 233 12.37 5.25 1.03
C LEU A 233 12.38 5.74 -0.42
N VAL A 234 13.03 4.99 -1.32
CA VAL A 234 13.04 5.35 -2.75
C VAL A 234 11.62 5.39 -3.31
N ALA A 235 10.78 4.40 -2.96
CA ALA A 235 9.38 4.37 -3.38
C ALA A 235 8.61 5.62 -2.93
N THR A 236 8.73 6.01 -1.65
CA THR A 236 8.02 7.18 -1.12
C THR A 236 8.55 8.50 -1.65
N ILE A 237 9.87 8.61 -1.86
CA ILE A 237 10.50 9.78 -2.48
C ILE A 237 10.01 9.93 -3.92
N MET A 238 10.09 8.88 -4.75
CA MET A 238 9.66 8.95 -6.15
C MET A 238 8.16 9.25 -6.27
N THR A 239 7.36 8.69 -5.37
CA THR A 239 5.92 9.01 -5.31
C THR A 239 5.67 10.48 -4.97
N LEU A 240 6.43 11.06 -4.05
CA LEU A 240 6.34 12.48 -3.71
C LEU A 240 6.82 13.37 -4.88
N LEU A 241 7.94 13.03 -5.49
CA LEU A 241 8.47 13.73 -6.67
C LEU A 241 7.46 13.73 -7.81
N SER A 242 6.81 12.58 -8.08
CA SER A 242 5.76 12.49 -9.11
C SER A 242 4.60 13.45 -8.84
N ARG A 243 4.11 13.54 -7.60
CA ARG A 243 3.01 14.44 -7.24
C ARG A 243 3.43 15.90 -7.22
N SER A 244 4.65 16.21 -6.74
CA SER A 244 5.21 17.55 -6.77
C SER A 244 5.40 18.03 -8.22
N TYR A 245 5.92 17.18 -9.11
CA TYR A 245 6.02 17.46 -10.53
C TYR A 245 4.67 17.78 -11.17
N LEU A 246 3.63 17.00 -10.84
CA LEU A 246 2.27 17.26 -11.34
C LEU A 246 1.67 18.57 -10.78
N SER A 247 2.00 18.93 -9.55
CA SER A 247 1.58 20.19 -8.93
C SER A 247 2.20 21.39 -9.63
N ASP A 248 3.49 21.29 -9.99
CA ASP A 248 4.26 22.38 -10.59
C ASP A 248 3.93 22.57 -12.09
N HIS A 249 3.88 21.46 -12.85
CA HIS A 249 3.74 21.52 -14.31
C HIS A 249 2.29 21.52 -14.81
N TYR A 250 1.34 21.08 -13.99
CA TYR A 250 -0.08 21.05 -14.37
C TYR A 250 -0.93 21.86 -13.38
N SER A 251 -1.42 21.24 -12.31
CA SER A 251 -2.22 21.90 -11.30
C SER A 251 -2.44 21.01 -10.07
N LEU A 252 -2.86 21.61 -8.96
CA LEU A 252 -3.31 20.86 -7.78
C LEU A 252 -4.55 19.98 -8.08
N GLN A 253 -5.42 20.41 -9.00
CA GLN A 253 -6.54 19.60 -9.47
C GLN A 253 -6.04 18.32 -10.16
N SER A 254 -5.02 18.43 -11.01
CA SER A 254 -4.39 17.28 -11.68
C SER A 254 -3.80 16.27 -10.70
N VAL A 255 -3.18 16.74 -9.61
CA VAL A 255 -2.71 15.88 -8.53
C VAL A 255 -3.87 15.13 -7.87
N GLY A 256 -5.00 15.80 -7.63
CA GLY A 256 -6.20 15.19 -7.05
C GLY A 256 -6.80 14.11 -7.95
N ILE A 257 -6.93 14.38 -9.24
CA ILE A 257 -7.43 13.43 -10.24
C ILE A 257 -6.48 12.23 -10.37
N PHE A 258 -5.17 12.47 -10.43
CA PHE A 258 -4.16 11.41 -10.46
C PHE A 258 -4.23 10.52 -9.21
N GLN A 259 -4.36 11.12 -8.02
CA GLN A 259 -4.48 10.38 -6.76
C GLN A 259 -5.75 9.52 -6.69
N ALA A 260 -6.88 10.03 -7.15
CA ALA A 260 -8.14 9.28 -7.22
C ALA A 260 -8.00 8.08 -8.18
N SER A 261 -7.43 8.32 -9.35
CA SER A 261 -7.14 7.28 -10.35
C SER A 261 -6.21 6.20 -9.79
N TRP A 262 -5.13 6.61 -9.11
CA TRP A 262 -4.20 5.71 -8.44
C TRP A 262 -4.89 4.84 -7.38
N THR A 263 -5.75 5.44 -6.57
CA THR A 263 -6.46 4.71 -5.51
C THR A 263 -7.38 3.64 -6.11
N ILE A 264 -8.17 3.98 -7.14
CA ILE A 264 -9.08 3.04 -7.80
C ILE A 264 -8.29 1.89 -8.44
N SER A 265 -7.24 2.21 -9.19
CA SER A 265 -6.44 1.22 -9.91
C SER A 265 -5.75 0.22 -8.98
N ASN A 266 -5.33 0.68 -7.80
CA ASN A 266 -4.58 -0.14 -6.85
C ASN A 266 -5.44 -0.82 -5.77
N LEU A 267 -6.69 -0.38 -5.54
CA LEU A 267 -7.54 -0.86 -4.46
C LEU A 267 -7.76 -2.38 -4.51
N TYR A 268 -8.29 -2.86 -5.62
CA TYR A 268 -8.60 -4.28 -5.81
C TYR A 268 -7.37 -5.17 -5.71
N VAL A 269 -6.30 -4.79 -6.40
CA VAL A 269 -5.06 -5.57 -6.44
C VAL A 269 -4.34 -5.59 -5.10
N SER A 270 -4.37 -4.49 -4.37
CA SER A 270 -3.76 -4.46 -3.03
C SER A 270 -4.42 -5.48 -2.09
N ILE A 271 -5.75 -5.64 -2.15
CA ILE A 271 -6.47 -6.65 -1.37
C ILE A 271 -6.01 -8.06 -1.79
N LEU A 272 -5.99 -8.32 -3.10
CA LEU A 272 -5.60 -9.61 -3.65
C LEU A 272 -4.15 -9.98 -3.29
N LEU A 273 -3.20 -9.09 -3.56
CA LEU A 273 -1.78 -9.36 -3.34
C LEU A 273 -1.41 -9.43 -1.86
N ASN A 274 -2.02 -8.60 -1.00
CA ASN A 274 -1.79 -8.67 0.46
C ASN A 274 -2.30 -10.00 1.03
N ALA A 275 -3.50 -10.44 0.64
CA ALA A 275 -4.05 -11.71 1.08
C ALA A 275 -3.14 -12.89 0.66
N MET A 276 -2.60 -12.83 -0.55
CA MET A 276 -1.68 -13.85 -1.07
C MET A 276 -0.31 -13.80 -0.40
N GLY A 277 0.25 -12.60 -0.19
CA GLY A 277 1.59 -12.43 0.36
C GLY A 277 1.77 -13.03 1.75
N ILE A 278 0.73 -13.00 2.58
CA ILE A 278 0.76 -13.54 3.95
C ILE A 278 1.05 -15.05 3.97
N ASP A 279 0.44 -15.81 3.06
CA ASP A 279 0.63 -17.28 2.98
C ASP A 279 1.78 -17.68 2.06
N PHE A 280 1.94 -16.99 0.94
CA PHE A 280 2.87 -17.38 -0.11
C PHE A 280 4.34 -17.27 0.30
N MET A 281 4.75 -16.18 0.94
CA MET A 281 6.15 -15.98 1.32
C MET A 281 6.70 -17.03 2.29
N PRO A 282 6.03 -17.39 3.40
CA PRO A 282 6.50 -18.46 4.28
C PRO A 282 6.58 -19.82 3.60
N ARG A 283 5.62 -20.14 2.73
CA ARG A 283 5.61 -21.42 1.98
C ARG A 283 6.75 -21.46 0.97
N LEU A 284 6.96 -20.36 0.24
CA LEU A 284 8.03 -20.26 -0.76
C LEU A 284 9.42 -20.35 -0.14
N SER A 285 9.62 -19.74 1.05
CA SER A 285 10.88 -19.78 1.78
C SER A 285 11.26 -21.18 2.23
N LYS A 286 10.28 -22.05 2.59
CA LYS A 286 10.53 -23.43 2.95
C LYS A 286 11.11 -24.28 1.82
N VAL A 287 10.83 -23.93 0.57
CA VAL A 287 11.29 -24.64 -0.63
C VAL A 287 12.38 -23.88 -1.40
N SER A 288 12.96 -22.84 -0.80
CA SER A 288 13.94 -21.97 -1.45
C SER A 288 15.18 -22.68 -2.00
N ASN A 289 15.55 -23.84 -1.45
CA ASN A 289 16.65 -24.66 -1.90
C ASN A 289 16.26 -25.66 -3.01
N ASP A 290 14.97 -25.88 -3.26
CA ASP A 290 14.45 -26.79 -4.27
C ASP A 290 13.86 -25.98 -5.44
N ASN A 291 14.67 -25.78 -6.50
CA ASN A 291 14.26 -24.95 -7.64
C ASN A 291 13.03 -25.50 -8.36
N LEU A 292 12.84 -26.83 -8.41
CA LEU A 292 11.69 -27.43 -9.10
C LEU A 292 10.40 -27.13 -8.34
N LYS A 293 10.36 -27.41 -7.03
CA LYS A 293 9.20 -27.11 -6.19
C LYS A 293 8.89 -25.62 -6.14
N MET A 294 9.95 -24.80 -6.04
CA MET A 294 9.81 -23.35 -6.04
C MET A 294 9.17 -22.85 -7.33
N ASN A 295 9.64 -23.30 -8.50
CA ASN A 295 9.11 -22.94 -9.81
C ASN A 295 7.66 -23.43 -10.00
N GLN A 296 7.32 -24.61 -9.48
CA GLN A 296 5.94 -25.10 -9.46
C GLN A 296 5.03 -24.20 -8.63
N MET A 297 5.46 -23.83 -7.40
CA MET A 297 4.68 -22.95 -6.54
C MET A 297 4.49 -21.55 -7.15
N ILE A 298 5.50 -20.99 -7.81
CA ILE A 298 5.40 -19.69 -8.51
C ILE A 298 4.37 -19.79 -9.64
N ASN A 299 4.44 -20.85 -10.47
CA ASN A 299 3.47 -21.05 -11.54
C ASN A 299 2.04 -21.24 -11.02
N GLN A 300 1.84 -22.00 -9.94
CA GLN A 300 0.54 -22.15 -9.28
C GLN A 300 0.01 -20.81 -8.77
N GLN A 301 0.87 -20.00 -8.14
CA GLN A 301 0.50 -18.71 -7.63
C GLN A 301 0.11 -17.72 -8.73
N ILE A 302 0.86 -17.69 -9.84
CA ILE A 302 0.53 -16.89 -11.03
C ILE A 302 -0.80 -17.35 -11.64
N ASN A 303 -0.99 -18.66 -11.78
CA ASN A 303 -2.23 -19.22 -12.29
C ASN A 303 -3.45 -18.72 -11.49
N PHE A 304 -3.41 -18.86 -10.18
CA PHE A 304 -4.47 -18.41 -9.27
C PHE A 304 -4.66 -16.88 -9.33
N ALA A 305 -3.57 -16.13 -9.16
CA ALA A 305 -3.61 -14.68 -9.09
C ALA A 305 -4.14 -14.04 -10.38
N LEU A 306 -3.70 -14.55 -11.53
CA LEU A 306 -4.08 -13.99 -12.81
C LEU A 306 -5.51 -14.40 -13.21
N SER A 307 -5.91 -15.66 -12.95
CA SER A 307 -7.28 -16.10 -13.22
C SER A 307 -8.32 -15.28 -12.45
N LEU A 308 -8.06 -14.98 -11.18
CA LEU A 308 -8.93 -14.13 -10.37
C LEU A 308 -8.72 -12.64 -10.65
N GLY A 309 -7.46 -12.24 -10.80
CA GLY A 309 -7.05 -10.85 -11.02
C GLY A 309 -7.56 -10.26 -12.31
N ALA A 310 -7.53 -11.02 -13.41
CA ALA A 310 -8.00 -10.56 -14.71
C ALA A 310 -9.51 -10.23 -14.70
N VAL A 311 -10.33 -11.03 -14.01
CA VAL A 311 -11.77 -10.76 -13.88
C VAL A 311 -12.03 -9.43 -13.16
N GLY A 312 -11.31 -9.18 -12.06
CA GLY A 312 -11.44 -7.91 -11.32
C GLY A 312 -10.88 -6.71 -12.10
N ILE A 313 -9.77 -6.89 -12.82
CA ILE A 313 -9.18 -5.85 -13.69
C ILE A 313 -10.18 -5.43 -14.77
N SER A 314 -10.78 -6.41 -15.49
CA SER A 314 -11.79 -6.15 -16.50
C SER A 314 -13.00 -5.40 -15.93
N LEU A 315 -13.43 -5.77 -14.72
CA LEU A 315 -14.53 -5.08 -14.01
C LEU A 315 -14.16 -3.64 -13.66
N VAL A 316 -12.94 -3.38 -13.20
CA VAL A 316 -12.48 -2.02 -12.88
C VAL A 316 -12.39 -1.17 -14.16
N ILE A 317 -11.92 -1.71 -15.28
CA ILE A 317 -11.91 -1.00 -16.58
C ILE A 317 -13.33 -0.59 -16.97
N LEU A 318 -14.26 -1.54 -16.88
CA LEU A 318 -15.67 -1.31 -17.23
C LEU A 318 -16.33 -0.28 -16.30
N LEU A 319 -16.11 -0.38 -15.02
CA LEU A 319 -16.75 0.47 -14.03
C LEU A 319 -15.95 1.73 -13.68
N ALA A 320 -14.80 2.01 -14.33
CA ALA A 320 -13.93 3.14 -14.01
C ALA A 320 -14.68 4.49 -13.92
N PRO A 321 -15.55 4.88 -14.89
CA PRO A 321 -16.30 6.13 -14.78
C PRO A 321 -17.23 6.13 -13.57
N LEU A 322 -17.96 5.05 -13.34
CA LEU A 322 -18.86 4.90 -12.19
C LEU A 322 -18.10 4.93 -10.86
N LEU A 323 -16.95 4.25 -10.77
CA LEU A 323 -16.11 4.25 -9.58
C LEU A 323 -15.56 5.63 -9.24
N LEU A 324 -15.15 6.42 -10.24
CA LEU A 324 -14.69 7.79 -10.03
C LEU A 324 -15.83 8.68 -9.49
N ILE A 325 -17.03 8.56 -10.04
CA ILE A 325 -18.20 9.32 -9.54
C ILE A 325 -18.63 8.85 -8.15
N LEU A 326 -18.71 7.53 -7.96
CA LEU A 326 -19.20 6.94 -6.71
C LEU A 326 -18.23 7.18 -5.53
N LEU A 327 -16.93 6.99 -5.76
CA LEU A 327 -15.92 7.09 -4.70
C LEU A 327 -15.39 8.52 -4.52
N TYR A 328 -15.61 9.41 -5.49
CA TYR A 328 -15.17 10.80 -5.46
C TYR A 328 -16.30 11.75 -5.90
N SER A 329 -16.18 12.38 -7.06
CA SER A 329 -17.22 13.23 -7.66
C SER A 329 -17.09 13.29 -9.18
N HIS A 330 -18.01 13.99 -9.84
CA HIS A 330 -18.00 14.15 -11.29
C HIS A 330 -16.72 14.83 -11.82
N GLU A 331 -16.09 15.71 -11.04
CA GLU A 331 -14.84 16.39 -11.40
C GLU A 331 -13.67 15.44 -11.67
N PHE A 332 -13.71 14.24 -11.09
CA PHE A 332 -12.64 13.23 -11.23
C PHE A 332 -12.77 12.34 -12.47
N VAL A 333 -13.86 12.48 -13.22
CA VAL A 333 -14.14 11.66 -14.42
C VAL A 333 -13.05 11.83 -15.48
N SER A 334 -12.44 13.02 -15.57
CA SER A 334 -11.28 13.25 -16.46
C SER A 334 -10.09 12.32 -16.20
N GLY A 335 -10.04 11.66 -15.06
CA GLY A 335 -9.04 10.61 -14.72
C GLY A 335 -9.29 9.24 -15.34
N ILE A 336 -10.36 9.02 -16.11
CA ILE A 336 -10.70 7.70 -16.69
C ILE A 336 -9.54 7.13 -17.49
N HIS A 337 -8.90 7.92 -18.36
CA HIS A 337 -7.77 7.46 -19.19
C HIS A 337 -6.58 7.02 -18.31
N ILE A 338 -6.34 7.76 -17.22
CA ILE A 338 -5.28 7.40 -16.25
C ILE A 338 -5.59 6.05 -15.59
N VAL A 339 -6.84 5.84 -15.11
CA VAL A 339 -7.28 4.55 -14.52
C VAL A 339 -7.08 3.41 -15.52
N ARG A 340 -7.52 3.60 -16.77
CA ARG A 340 -7.43 2.57 -17.81
C ARG A 340 -6.00 2.13 -18.09
N TRP A 341 -5.05 3.05 -18.14
CA TRP A 341 -3.63 2.74 -18.33
C TRP A 341 -2.98 2.14 -17.08
N GLN A 342 -3.27 2.73 -15.91
CA GLN A 342 -2.74 2.20 -14.65
C GLN A 342 -3.19 0.76 -14.39
N ILE A 343 -4.45 0.42 -14.71
CA ILE A 343 -4.98 -0.93 -14.47
C ILE A 343 -4.34 -1.97 -15.40
N LEU A 344 -3.90 -1.58 -16.61
CA LEU A 344 -3.07 -2.43 -17.46
C LEU A 344 -1.71 -2.70 -16.80
N GLY A 345 -1.08 -1.68 -16.21
CA GLY A 345 0.14 -1.85 -15.43
C GLY A 345 -0.05 -2.79 -14.23
N VAL A 346 -1.21 -2.70 -13.58
CA VAL A 346 -1.61 -3.59 -12.48
C VAL A 346 -1.70 -5.06 -12.93
N SER A 347 -2.11 -5.35 -14.16
CA SER A 347 -2.12 -6.73 -14.69
C SER A 347 -0.70 -7.33 -14.75
N LEU A 348 0.28 -6.52 -15.14
CA LEU A 348 1.70 -6.90 -15.15
C LEU A 348 2.25 -7.05 -13.73
N ARG A 349 1.79 -6.19 -12.79
CA ARG A 349 2.12 -6.30 -11.37
C ARG A 349 1.69 -7.64 -10.78
N ILE A 350 0.51 -8.15 -11.13
CA ILE A 350 0.04 -9.46 -10.67
C ILE A 350 0.98 -10.58 -11.11
N LEU A 351 1.49 -10.52 -12.34
CA LEU A 351 2.47 -11.48 -12.86
C LEU A 351 3.83 -11.36 -12.17
N ALA A 352 4.31 -10.14 -11.94
CA ALA A 352 5.62 -9.87 -11.35
C ALA A 352 5.67 -10.17 -9.85
N PHE A 353 4.54 -10.13 -9.14
CA PHE A 353 4.47 -10.29 -7.69
C PHE A 353 5.07 -11.63 -7.19
N PRO A 354 4.66 -12.82 -7.69
CA PRO A 354 5.26 -14.07 -7.24
C PRO A 354 6.74 -14.20 -7.60
N LEU A 355 7.18 -13.58 -8.70
CA LEU A 355 8.58 -13.56 -9.12
C LEU A 355 9.44 -12.71 -8.17
N SER A 356 8.92 -11.55 -7.74
CA SER A 356 9.62 -10.68 -6.79
C SER A 356 9.79 -11.35 -5.41
N TYR A 357 8.77 -12.08 -4.96
CA TYR A 357 8.83 -12.86 -3.72
C TYR A 357 9.84 -14.03 -3.83
N ALA A 358 10.02 -14.60 -5.01
CA ALA A 358 11.00 -15.63 -5.26
C ALA A 358 12.44 -15.12 -5.05
N ILE A 359 12.74 -13.88 -5.48
CA ILE A 359 14.05 -13.27 -5.28
C ILE A 359 14.31 -13.06 -3.78
N MET A 360 13.29 -12.63 -3.02
CA MET A 360 13.38 -12.48 -1.56
C MET A 360 13.58 -13.84 -0.85
N ALA A 361 12.82 -14.87 -1.25
CA ALA A 361 12.92 -16.21 -0.68
C ALA A 361 14.27 -16.87 -0.93
N LYS A 362 14.96 -16.52 -2.02
CA LYS A 362 16.35 -16.91 -2.34
C LYS A 362 17.40 -16.14 -1.53
N ALA A 363 16.99 -15.32 -0.56
CA ALA A 363 17.86 -14.47 0.25
C ALA A 363 18.78 -13.55 -0.59
N LYS A 364 18.24 -12.96 -1.66
CA LYS A 364 18.93 -11.99 -2.53
C LYS A 364 18.38 -10.56 -2.34
N PRO A 365 18.50 -9.96 -1.13
CA PRO A 365 17.86 -8.68 -0.81
C PRO A 365 18.42 -7.52 -1.64
N ILE A 366 19.71 -7.54 -2.00
CA ILE A 366 20.33 -6.51 -2.82
C ILE A 366 19.75 -6.52 -4.23
N GLN A 367 19.60 -7.70 -4.84
CA GLN A 367 19.00 -7.84 -6.17
C GLN A 367 17.55 -7.37 -6.16
N TYR A 368 16.77 -7.73 -5.13
CA TYR A 368 15.41 -7.26 -4.95
C TYR A 368 15.36 -5.72 -4.82
N ALA A 369 16.20 -5.13 -3.96
CA ALA A 369 16.25 -3.69 -3.76
C ALA A 369 16.64 -2.94 -5.05
N ALA A 370 17.63 -3.44 -5.78
CA ALA A 370 18.06 -2.85 -7.06
C ALA A 370 16.90 -2.82 -8.09
N ILE A 371 16.18 -3.92 -8.24
CA ILE A 371 15.01 -3.98 -9.15
C ILE A 371 13.90 -3.02 -8.70
N GLN A 372 13.65 -2.89 -7.41
CA GLN A 372 12.67 -1.94 -6.87
C GLN A 372 13.09 -0.49 -7.10
N ILE A 373 14.35 -0.16 -6.90
CA ILE A 373 14.89 1.19 -7.15
C ILE A 373 14.77 1.53 -8.65
N LEU A 374 15.20 0.62 -9.53
CA LEU A 374 15.06 0.79 -10.97
C LEU A 374 13.62 1.00 -11.41
N PHE A 375 12.67 0.26 -10.79
CA PHE A 375 11.25 0.43 -11.07
C PHE A 375 10.75 1.83 -10.68
N TRP A 376 10.97 2.27 -9.44
CA TRP A 376 10.44 3.54 -8.97
C TRP A 376 11.10 4.76 -9.65
N CYS A 377 12.42 4.70 -9.86
CA CYS A 377 13.13 5.75 -10.63
C CYS A 377 12.68 5.76 -12.09
N GLY A 378 12.53 4.58 -12.69
CA GLY A 378 12.04 4.44 -14.06
C GLY A 378 10.61 4.94 -14.23
N ASP A 379 9.70 4.62 -13.31
CA ASP A 379 8.31 5.11 -13.32
C ASP A 379 8.26 6.64 -13.28
N TYR A 380 9.05 7.27 -12.41
CA TYR A 380 9.15 8.72 -12.32
C TYR A 380 9.69 9.35 -13.59
N LEU A 381 10.80 8.82 -14.16
CA LEU A 381 11.38 9.32 -15.39
C LEU A 381 10.43 9.16 -16.59
N LEU A 382 9.75 8.01 -16.69
CA LEU A 382 8.73 7.77 -17.71
C LEU A 382 7.52 8.69 -17.53
N LEU A 383 7.14 9.03 -16.28
CA LEU A 383 6.07 9.99 -16.01
C LEU A 383 6.44 11.35 -16.61
N ILE A 384 7.65 11.85 -16.36
CA ILE A 384 8.12 13.13 -16.94
C ILE A 384 8.13 13.04 -18.48
N LEU A 385 8.70 11.97 -19.04
CA LEU A 385 8.81 11.78 -20.49
C LEU A 385 7.42 11.74 -21.16
N PHE A 386 6.51 10.90 -20.69
CA PHE A 386 5.22 10.75 -21.34
C PHE A 386 4.30 11.93 -21.10
N SER A 387 4.39 12.59 -19.95
CA SER A 387 3.62 13.80 -19.70
C SER A 387 4.09 14.97 -20.56
N SER A 388 5.38 15.08 -20.84
CA SER A 388 5.92 16.12 -21.76
C SER A 388 5.56 15.86 -23.23
N LEU A 389 5.46 14.59 -23.65
CA LEU A 389 5.13 14.22 -25.03
C LEU A 389 3.63 14.23 -25.32
N TRP A 390 2.81 13.73 -24.42
CA TRP A 390 1.37 13.47 -24.67
C TRP A 390 0.45 14.13 -23.64
N GLY A 391 1.00 14.93 -22.73
CA GLY A 391 0.24 15.70 -21.75
C GLY A 391 -0.38 14.85 -20.63
N PHE A 392 -1.34 15.45 -19.93
CA PHE A 392 -1.96 14.88 -18.73
C PHE A 392 -2.63 13.51 -18.95
N ASN A 393 -3.25 13.30 -20.10
CA ASN A 393 -3.95 12.05 -20.42
C ASN A 393 -3.02 10.84 -20.58
N ALA A 394 -1.73 11.08 -20.78
CA ALA A 394 -0.71 10.02 -20.84
C ALA A 394 -0.25 9.53 -19.46
N LEU A 395 -0.64 10.21 -18.40
CA LEU A 395 -0.38 9.74 -17.05
C LEU A 395 -1.05 8.38 -16.83
N GLY A 396 -0.26 7.43 -16.36
CA GLY A 396 -0.67 6.03 -16.26
C GLY A 396 -0.01 5.13 -17.29
N VAL A 397 0.36 5.64 -18.48
CA VAL A 397 1.19 4.92 -19.45
C VAL A 397 2.57 4.63 -18.85
N ASN A 398 3.16 5.59 -18.11
CA ASN A 398 4.38 5.40 -17.36
C ASN A 398 4.33 4.17 -16.47
N TYR A 399 3.25 4.00 -15.72
CA TYR A 399 3.06 2.88 -14.80
C TYR A 399 2.97 1.53 -15.55
N PHE A 400 2.28 1.49 -16.68
CA PHE A 400 2.22 0.29 -17.53
C PHE A 400 3.61 -0.08 -18.08
N VAL A 401 4.34 0.89 -18.64
CA VAL A 401 5.68 0.66 -19.21
C VAL A 401 6.69 0.30 -18.11
N ALA A 402 6.63 0.98 -16.96
CA ALA A 402 7.49 0.66 -15.82
C ALA A 402 7.27 -0.77 -15.32
N TYR A 403 5.99 -1.22 -15.21
CA TYR A 403 5.70 -2.61 -14.83
C TYR A 403 6.09 -3.62 -15.89
N MET A 404 6.09 -3.27 -17.17
CA MET A 404 6.64 -4.12 -18.21
C MET A 404 8.15 -4.33 -17.99
N GLY A 405 8.89 -3.28 -17.74
CA GLY A 405 10.31 -3.34 -17.37
C GLY A 405 10.53 -4.15 -16.08
N TYR A 406 9.72 -3.90 -15.06
CA TYR A 406 9.79 -4.63 -13.77
C TYR A 406 9.54 -6.13 -13.94
N LEU A 407 8.54 -6.51 -14.73
CA LEU A 407 8.25 -7.92 -15.04
C LEU A 407 9.43 -8.58 -15.78
N LEU A 408 10.02 -7.91 -16.76
CA LEU A 408 11.19 -8.42 -17.49
C LEU A 408 12.38 -8.62 -16.56
N LEU A 409 12.68 -7.66 -15.70
CA LEU A 409 13.78 -7.74 -14.73
C LEU A 409 13.57 -8.86 -13.71
N THR A 410 12.36 -8.97 -13.12
CA THR A 410 12.06 -10.03 -12.17
C THR A 410 12.05 -11.41 -12.80
N TYR A 411 11.55 -11.53 -14.04
CA TYR A 411 11.59 -12.77 -14.81
C TYR A 411 13.05 -13.17 -15.14
N ALA A 412 13.87 -12.25 -15.64
CA ALA A 412 15.28 -12.49 -15.91
C ALA A 412 16.05 -12.92 -14.66
N ALA A 413 15.79 -12.25 -13.53
CA ALA A 413 16.37 -12.61 -12.23
C ALA A 413 15.98 -14.04 -11.79
N CYS A 414 14.69 -14.41 -11.91
CA CYS A 414 14.23 -15.76 -11.57
C CYS A 414 14.76 -16.80 -12.54
N ARG A 415 14.88 -16.48 -13.82
CA ARG A 415 15.49 -17.37 -14.82
C ARG A 415 16.96 -17.64 -14.51
N HIS A 416 17.70 -16.61 -14.15
CA HIS A 416 19.11 -16.74 -13.75
C HIS A 416 19.27 -17.52 -12.43
N ASN A 417 18.45 -17.20 -11.41
CA ASN A 417 18.63 -17.75 -10.06
C ASN A 417 18.17 -19.19 -9.91
N GLN A 418 17.17 -19.63 -10.69
CA GLN A 418 16.48 -20.91 -10.49
C GLN A 418 15.97 -21.56 -11.79
N ALA A 419 16.44 -21.08 -12.96
CA ALA A 419 16.02 -21.56 -14.28
C ALA A 419 14.49 -21.52 -14.46
N PHE A 420 13.80 -20.48 -13.92
CA PHE A 420 12.35 -20.35 -13.99
C PHE A 420 11.86 -20.29 -15.43
N ARG A 421 10.74 -20.98 -15.68
CA ARG A 421 9.97 -20.88 -16.92
C ARG A 421 8.48 -20.93 -16.60
N PHE A 422 7.69 -20.15 -17.34
CA PHE A 422 6.24 -20.29 -17.29
C PHE A 422 5.82 -21.67 -17.81
N SER A 423 5.01 -22.38 -17.05
CA SER A 423 4.45 -23.68 -17.49
C SER A 423 3.50 -23.48 -18.70
N PRO A 424 3.26 -24.53 -19.51
CA PRO A 424 2.33 -24.44 -20.65
C PRO A 424 0.93 -23.96 -20.23
N LEU A 425 0.46 -24.42 -19.07
CA LEU A 425 -0.83 -24.01 -18.50
C LEU A 425 -0.84 -22.51 -18.19
N VAL A 426 0.19 -22.01 -17.48
CA VAL A 426 0.29 -20.59 -17.10
C VAL A 426 0.41 -19.70 -18.33
N ARG A 427 1.13 -20.13 -19.37
CA ARG A 427 1.20 -19.37 -20.63
C ARG A 427 -0.17 -19.20 -21.28
N LYS A 428 -1.01 -20.27 -21.31
CA LYS A 428 -2.39 -20.19 -21.80
C LYS A 428 -3.22 -19.20 -20.98
N VAL A 429 -3.11 -19.25 -19.65
CA VAL A 429 -3.82 -18.32 -18.76
C VAL A 429 -3.38 -16.87 -18.96
N ILE A 430 -2.07 -16.63 -19.13
CA ILE A 430 -1.54 -15.29 -19.44
C ILE A 430 -2.16 -14.78 -20.74
N ILE A 431 -2.10 -15.56 -21.82
CA ILE A 431 -2.67 -15.15 -23.12
C ILE A 431 -4.17 -14.86 -22.99
N LEU A 432 -4.94 -15.76 -22.38
CA LEU A 432 -6.38 -15.59 -22.22
C LEU A 432 -6.72 -14.35 -21.38
N ALA A 433 -6.03 -14.15 -20.26
CA ALA A 433 -6.22 -13.00 -19.39
C ALA A 433 -5.96 -11.68 -20.14
N PHE A 434 -4.83 -11.59 -20.87
CA PHE A 434 -4.50 -10.39 -21.63
C PHE A 434 -5.43 -10.16 -22.82
N VAL A 435 -5.93 -11.21 -23.48
CA VAL A 435 -6.96 -11.08 -24.52
C VAL A 435 -8.23 -10.43 -23.94
N PHE A 436 -8.75 -10.91 -22.82
CA PHE A 436 -9.91 -10.30 -22.19
C PHE A 436 -9.65 -8.88 -21.72
N ILE A 437 -8.53 -8.63 -21.01
CA ILE A 437 -8.16 -7.29 -20.52
C ILE A 437 -8.06 -6.31 -21.70
N SER A 438 -7.39 -6.70 -22.79
CA SER A 438 -7.27 -5.86 -23.99
C SER A 438 -8.62 -5.63 -24.67
N LEU A 439 -9.48 -6.65 -24.74
CA LEU A 439 -10.83 -6.52 -25.28
C LEU A 439 -11.64 -5.48 -24.48
N PHE A 440 -11.65 -5.57 -23.13
CA PHE A 440 -12.36 -4.60 -22.29
C PHE A 440 -11.75 -3.20 -22.41
N TRP A 441 -10.42 -3.11 -22.49
CA TRP A 441 -9.74 -1.85 -22.68
C TRP A 441 -10.13 -1.18 -24.00
N LEU A 442 -10.14 -1.92 -25.11
CA LEU A 442 -10.59 -1.44 -26.42
C LEU A 442 -12.07 -1.05 -26.41
N CYS A 443 -12.95 -1.93 -25.90
CA CYS A 443 -14.38 -1.61 -25.79
C CYS A 443 -14.63 -0.33 -24.99
N SER A 444 -13.81 -0.05 -23.97
CA SER A 444 -13.95 1.14 -23.16
C SER A 444 -13.57 2.45 -23.87
N TYR A 445 -12.87 2.39 -25.01
CA TYR A 445 -12.55 3.55 -25.87
C TYR A 445 -13.56 3.72 -27.00
N GLU A 446 -14.06 2.61 -27.57
CA GLU A 446 -14.95 2.64 -28.73
C GLU A 446 -16.42 2.90 -28.37
N PHE A 447 -16.86 2.45 -27.18
CA PHE A 447 -18.24 2.55 -26.75
C PHE A 447 -18.37 3.45 -25.53
N GLU A 448 -19.42 4.29 -25.52
CA GLU A 448 -19.76 5.16 -24.40
C GLU A 448 -21.17 4.88 -23.87
N GLY A 449 -21.44 5.30 -22.65
CA GLY A 449 -22.74 5.23 -22.02
C GLY A 449 -23.28 3.80 -21.86
N ILE A 450 -24.58 3.61 -22.09
CA ILE A 450 -25.29 2.34 -21.90
C ILE A 450 -24.80 1.26 -22.88
N GLY A 451 -24.40 1.64 -24.10
CA GLY A 451 -23.91 0.72 -25.11
C GLY A 451 -22.68 -0.09 -24.66
N LEU A 452 -21.75 0.55 -23.94
CA LEU A 452 -20.60 -0.13 -23.34
C LEU A 452 -21.05 -1.28 -22.42
N TYR A 453 -21.99 -0.99 -21.52
CA TYR A 453 -22.42 -1.96 -20.51
C TYR A 453 -23.20 -3.12 -21.12
N LEU A 454 -24.03 -2.87 -22.15
CA LEU A 454 -24.79 -3.92 -22.84
C LEU A 454 -23.88 -4.96 -23.51
N ILE A 455 -22.74 -4.53 -24.05
CA ILE A 455 -21.78 -5.42 -24.72
C ILE A 455 -20.82 -6.05 -23.69
N ALA A 456 -20.28 -5.24 -22.80
CA ALA A 456 -19.19 -5.67 -21.92
C ALA A 456 -19.64 -6.56 -20.76
N ILE A 457 -20.83 -6.35 -20.18
CA ILE A 457 -21.31 -7.18 -19.07
C ILE A 457 -21.48 -8.66 -19.46
N PRO A 458 -22.11 -9.04 -20.57
CA PRO A 458 -22.15 -10.43 -21.00
C PRO A 458 -20.77 -11.05 -21.20
N ILE A 459 -19.84 -10.32 -21.82
CA ILE A 459 -18.46 -10.77 -22.03
C ILE A 459 -17.75 -10.98 -20.67
N TRP A 460 -18.00 -10.10 -19.69
CA TRP A 460 -17.45 -10.26 -18.35
C TRP A 460 -17.98 -11.50 -17.64
N PHE A 461 -19.26 -11.84 -17.78
CA PHE A 461 -19.80 -13.09 -17.24
C PHE A 461 -19.18 -14.32 -17.91
N VAL A 462 -18.91 -14.29 -19.22
CA VAL A 462 -18.17 -15.35 -19.92
C VAL A 462 -16.75 -15.48 -19.35
N GLN A 463 -16.04 -14.36 -19.16
CA GLN A 463 -14.71 -14.37 -18.53
C GLN A 463 -14.75 -14.96 -17.12
N LEU A 464 -15.71 -14.56 -16.28
CA LEU A 464 -15.91 -15.07 -14.94
C LEU A 464 -16.19 -16.57 -14.93
N TRP A 465 -17.05 -17.04 -15.84
CA TRP A 465 -17.37 -18.45 -15.98
C TRP A 465 -16.15 -19.28 -16.41
N LEU A 466 -15.38 -18.80 -17.39
CA LEU A 466 -14.14 -19.44 -17.84
C LEU A 466 -13.10 -19.50 -16.70
N ALA A 467 -12.91 -18.40 -15.96
CA ALA A 467 -12.01 -18.35 -14.83
C ALA A 467 -12.44 -19.32 -13.71
N ASN A 468 -13.74 -19.39 -13.40
CA ASN A 468 -14.29 -20.32 -12.42
C ASN A 468 -14.11 -21.78 -12.84
N LYS A 469 -14.42 -22.10 -14.12
CA LYS A 469 -14.21 -23.45 -14.67
C LYS A 469 -12.74 -23.85 -14.59
N HIS A 470 -11.84 -22.96 -15.01
CA HIS A 470 -10.40 -23.20 -14.99
C HIS A 470 -9.88 -23.44 -13.56
N LEU A 471 -10.26 -22.61 -12.59
CA LEU A 471 -9.84 -22.75 -11.18
C LEU A 471 -10.42 -24.02 -10.54
N LYS A 472 -11.65 -24.42 -10.91
CA LYS A 472 -12.24 -25.66 -10.45
C LYS A 472 -11.48 -26.89 -10.99
N GLU A 473 -11.11 -26.89 -12.27
CA GLU A 473 -10.40 -28.01 -12.91
C GLU A 473 -8.93 -28.11 -12.45
N THR A 474 -8.27 -26.98 -12.17
CA THR A 474 -6.82 -26.97 -11.87
C THR A 474 -6.48 -26.93 -10.39
N MET A 475 -7.37 -26.42 -9.54
CA MET A 475 -7.11 -26.15 -8.12
C MET A 475 -8.23 -26.60 -7.18
N ASP A 476 -9.32 -27.17 -7.72
CA ASP A 476 -10.54 -27.50 -6.96
C ASP A 476 -11.16 -26.30 -6.23
N ILE A 477 -11.01 -25.10 -6.81
CA ILE A 477 -11.54 -23.84 -6.24
C ILE A 477 -12.76 -23.42 -7.06
N ASN A 478 -13.92 -23.28 -6.38
CA ASN A 478 -15.15 -22.77 -6.98
C ASN A 478 -15.41 -21.35 -6.46
N ILE A 479 -15.27 -20.35 -7.34
CA ILE A 479 -15.45 -18.92 -7.00
C ILE A 479 -16.89 -18.66 -6.54
N ALA A 480 -17.89 -19.25 -7.20
CA ALA A 480 -19.29 -19.07 -6.85
C ALA A 480 -19.59 -19.58 -5.43
N GLN A 481 -19.07 -20.75 -5.09
CA GLN A 481 -19.22 -21.34 -3.75
C GLN A 481 -18.45 -20.55 -2.69
N PHE A 482 -17.28 -20.01 -3.02
CA PHE A 482 -16.52 -19.12 -2.16
C PHE A 482 -17.28 -17.83 -1.85
N LEU A 483 -17.88 -17.20 -2.87
CA LEU A 483 -18.70 -15.98 -2.70
C LEU A 483 -19.97 -16.26 -1.90
N MET A 484 -20.66 -17.38 -2.17
CA MET A 484 -21.82 -17.81 -1.37
C MET A 484 -21.48 -18.07 0.10
N ASN A 485 -20.33 -18.67 0.37
CA ASN A 485 -19.84 -18.89 1.73
C ASN A 485 -19.54 -17.59 2.48
N ILE A 486 -19.00 -16.58 1.78
CA ILE A 486 -18.81 -15.23 2.36
C ILE A 486 -20.17 -14.60 2.64
N TRP A 487 -21.11 -14.64 1.67
CA TRP A 487 -22.45 -14.08 1.82
C TRP A 487 -23.22 -14.69 2.99
N ASN A 488 -23.17 -16.01 3.13
CA ASN A 488 -23.83 -16.72 4.24
C ASN A 488 -23.18 -16.43 5.61
N LYS A 489 -21.90 -16.06 5.64
CA LYS A 489 -21.22 -15.62 6.88
C LYS A 489 -21.51 -14.17 7.27
N VAL A 490 -21.85 -13.34 6.30
CA VAL A 490 -22.26 -11.93 6.56
C VAL A 490 -23.71 -11.86 7.01
N LYS A 491 -24.55 -12.85 6.63
CA LYS A 491 -25.95 -12.95 7.06
C LYS A 491 -26.15 -13.56 8.47
N LYS A 492 -25.15 -14.21 9.01
CA LYS A 492 -25.10 -14.71 10.41
C LYS A 492 -24.34 -13.73 11.31
#